data_0e751ada33dd8a7d475f54b38c981ceb
#
_entry.id   0e751ada33dd8a7d475f54b38c981ceb
#
_cell.length_a   1.000
_cell.length_b   1.000
_cell.length_c   1.000
_cell.angle_alpha   90.00
_cell.angle_beta   90.00
_cell.angle_gamma   90.00
#
_symmetry.space_group_name_H-M   'P 1'
#
loop_
_entity.id
_entity.type
_entity.pdbx_description
1 polymer ?
#
loop_
_entity_poly.entity_id
_entity_poly.type
_entity_poly.pdbx_seq_one_letter_code
_entity_poly.pdbx_strand_id
1 'polypeptide(L)'
;LVQEDAIVWSWHIWVTDAPQTMAYENGVVFMDRNLGAVGTTVGGTDAYGMYYQWGRKDPFYWGTKTSTSATPFDEVKELTVVNPAYAALTWSLAKTAVTPEAAAANPMTFYNNTVGTGSNWLAKPSAKLWGEAKTLNDPCPPGYKVPDIDAWENLSSGRDYIDGVSAWDVENYGVTYTYNGRTAWYPGQGYRMY
;
A
#
# COMPACT_ATOMS: atom_id res chain seq x y z
N LEU A 1 1.62 -21.14 -3.12
CA LEU A 1 2.49 -22.30 -3.28
C LEU A 1 2.74 -22.92 -1.91
N VAL A 2 2.41 -24.18 -1.76
CA VAL A 2 2.56 -24.95 -0.51
C VAL A 2 3.48 -26.13 -0.77
N GLN A 3 4.36 -26.42 0.17
CA GLN A 3 5.25 -27.56 0.16
C GLN A 3 5.26 -28.17 1.57
N GLU A 4 5.03 -29.48 1.67
CA GLU A 4 5.00 -30.20 2.96
C GLU A 4 4.09 -29.51 4.00
N ASP A 5 2.90 -29.12 3.56
CA ASP A 5 1.90 -28.36 4.36
C ASP A 5 2.32 -26.97 4.85
N ALA A 6 3.48 -26.46 4.43
CA ALA A 6 3.93 -25.11 4.70
C ALA A 6 3.74 -24.18 3.49
N ILE A 7 3.28 -22.97 3.73
CA ILE A 7 3.26 -21.93 2.68
C ILE A 7 4.69 -21.51 2.42
N VAL A 8 5.17 -21.71 1.21
CA VAL A 8 6.49 -21.24 0.77
C VAL A 8 6.40 -19.95 -0.04
N TRP A 9 5.26 -19.69 -0.65
CA TRP A 9 5.01 -18.46 -1.41
C TRP A 9 3.52 -18.19 -1.59
N SER A 10 3.14 -16.91 -1.63
CA SER A 10 1.81 -16.40 -1.94
C SER A 10 1.87 -15.37 -3.06
N TRP A 11 0.79 -15.23 -3.80
CA TRP A 11 0.59 -14.16 -4.78
C TRP A 11 -0.65 -13.36 -4.42
N HIS A 12 -0.55 -12.06 -4.54
CA HIS A 12 -1.71 -11.18 -4.59
C HIS A 12 -2.16 -11.08 -6.05
N ILE A 13 -3.36 -11.57 -6.33
CA ILE A 13 -3.96 -11.45 -7.66
C ILE A 13 -4.78 -10.16 -7.68
N TRP A 14 -4.28 -9.18 -8.40
CA TRP A 14 -4.93 -7.89 -8.56
C TRP A 14 -5.71 -7.87 -9.89
N VAL A 15 -7.05 -7.92 -9.79
CA VAL A 15 -7.94 -7.92 -10.96
C VAL A 15 -8.52 -6.51 -11.12
N THR A 16 -8.09 -5.82 -12.15
CA THR A 16 -8.52 -4.47 -12.50
C THR A 16 -8.25 -4.20 -13.97
N ASP A 17 -8.80 -3.12 -14.51
CA ASP A 17 -8.35 -2.59 -15.79
C ASP A 17 -6.86 -2.24 -15.70
N ALA A 18 -6.16 -2.32 -16.82
CA ALA A 18 -4.74 -1.96 -16.85
C ALA A 18 -4.54 -0.52 -16.36
N PRO A 19 -3.75 -0.29 -15.30
CA PRO A 19 -3.46 1.06 -14.84
C PRO A 19 -2.89 1.91 -15.96
N GLN A 20 -3.38 3.13 -16.08
CA GLN A 20 -2.81 4.09 -17.01
C GLN A 20 -1.52 4.66 -16.43
N THR A 21 -0.62 5.07 -17.30
CA THR A 21 0.62 5.73 -16.89
C THR A 21 0.41 7.23 -16.74
N MET A 22 0.90 7.79 -15.62
CA MET A 22 1.00 9.22 -15.36
C MET A 22 2.49 9.60 -15.41
N ALA A 23 2.91 10.21 -16.52
CA ALA A 23 4.25 10.76 -16.63
C ALA A 23 4.24 12.20 -16.13
N TYR A 24 5.05 12.49 -15.12
CA TYR A 24 5.15 13.82 -14.51
C TYR A 24 6.35 14.62 -15.05
N GLU A 25 6.38 15.92 -14.77
CA GLU A 25 7.38 16.85 -15.29
C GLU A 25 8.82 16.45 -14.97
N ASN A 26 9.02 15.82 -13.80
CA ASN A 26 10.32 15.30 -13.38
C ASN A 26 10.76 14.02 -14.11
N GLY A 27 9.95 13.54 -15.06
CA GLY A 27 10.22 12.30 -15.81
C GLY A 27 9.84 11.01 -15.07
N VAL A 28 9.34 11.10 -13.84
CA VAL A 28 8.85 9.93 -13.11
C VAL A 28 7.49 9.51 -13.66
N VAL A 29 7.29 8.21 -13.78
CA VAL A 29 6.05 7.62 -14.30
C VAL A 29 5.41 6.77 -13.21
N PHE A 30 4.20 7.15 -12.80
CA PHE A 30 3.39 6.41 -11.83
C PHE A 30 2.22 5.69 -12.51
N MET A 31 1.62 4.73 -11.81
CA MET A 31 0.26 4.30 -12.13
C MET A 31 -0.73 5.42 -11.77
N ASP A 32 -1.86 5.46 -12.44
CA ASP A 32 -2.95 6.41 -12.19
C ASP A 32 -3.71 6.16 -10.87
N ARG A 33 -3.29 5.17 -10.11
CA ARG A 33 -3.97 4.70 -8.89
C ARG A 33 -3.03 4.08 -7.88
N ASN A 34 -3.50 3.98 -6.64
CA ASN A 34 -2.79 3.24 -5.60
C ASN A 34 -2.74 1.73 -5.92
N LEU A 35 -1.66 1.07 -5.49
CA LEU A 35 -1.49 -0.36 -5.69
C LEU A 35 -2.61 -1.14 -4.98
N GLY A 36 -3.32 -1.97 -5.73
CA GLY A 36 -4.47 -2.74 -5.26
C GLY A 36 -5.83 -2.03 -5.46
N ALA A 37 -5.87 -0.78 -5.92
CA ALA A 37 -7.12 -0.10 -6.24
C ALA A 37 -7.78 -0.69 -7.49
N VAL A 38 -9.10 -0.88 -7.44
CA VAL A 38 -9.87 -1.46 -8.56
C VAL A 38 -10.52 -0.40 -9.45
N GLY A 39 -10.43 0.87 -9.07
CA GLY A 39 -10.93 2.01 -9.81
C GLY A 39 -10.16 3.29 -9.48
N THR A 40 -10.65 4.43 -9.99
CA THR A 40 -10.04 5.75 -9.86
C THR A 40 -11.07 6.83 -9.50
N THR A 41 -12.20 6.44 -8.94
CA THR A 41 -13.28 7.37 -8.60
C THR A 41 -12.84 8.31 -7.48
N VAL A 42 -12.92 9.61 -7.71
CA VAL A 42 -12.60 10.63 -6.69
C VAL A 42 -13.52 10.45 -5.49
N GLY A 43 -12.95 10.29 -4.31
CA GLY A 43 -13.69 10.02 -3.07
C GLY A 43 -14.32 8.61 -3.00
N GLY A 44 -14.16 7.79 -4.03
CA GLY A 44 -14.70 6.44 -4.07
C GLY A 44 -13.81 5.42 -3.35
N THR A 45 -14.43 4.41 -2.76
CA THR A 45 -13.72 3.30 -2.10
C THR A 45 -12.99 2.38 -3.09
N ASP A 46 -13.38 2.40 -4.35
CA ASP A 46 -12.72 1.71 -5.45
C ASP A 46 -11.30 2.23 -5.74
N ALA A 47 -11.05 3.50 -5.40
CA ALA A 47 -9.75 4.13 -5.54
C ALA A 47 -8.78 3.81 -4.39
N TYR A 48 -9.27 3.25 -3.29
CA TYR A 48 -8.39 2.81 -2.21
C TYR A 48 -7.58 1.59 -2.64
N GLY A 49 -6.29 1.65 -2.36
CA GLY A 49 -5.39 0.52 -2.57
C GLY A 49 -5.29 -0.35 -1.34
N MET A 50 -4.20 -1.06 -1.23
CA MET A 50 -3.88 -1.92 -0.09
C MET A 50 -2.77 -1.31 0.75
N TYR A 51 -2.71 -1.68 2.03
CA TYR A 51 -1.55 -1.38 2.87
C TYR A 51 -0.46 -2.43 2.65
N TYR A 52 0.78 -1.99 2.75
CA TYR A 52 1.94 -2.86 2.70
C TYR A 52 2.90 -2.51 3.84
N GLN A 53 3.45 -3.53 4.47
CA GLN A 53 4.61 -3.31 5.33
C GLN A 53 5.84 -3.12 4.46
N TRP A 54 6.67 -2.15 4.79
CA TRP A 54 7.89 -1.87 4.02
C TRP A 54 8.71 -3.14 3.79
N GLY A 55 9.06 -3.41 2.55
CA GLY A 55 9.83 -4.59 2.18
C GLY A 55 9.05 -5.89 2.07
N ARG A 56 7.72 -5.88 2.20
CA ARG A 56 6.85 -7.05 2.00
C ARG A 56 6.06 -6.96 0.70
N LYS A 57 5.88 -8.11 0.08
CA LYS A 57 5.02 -8.28 -1.10
C LYS A 57 3.54 -8.51 -0.76
N ASP A 58 3.24 -8.91 0.47
CA ASP A 58 1.91 -9.31 0.88
C ASP A 58 1.09 -8.09 1.32
N PRO A 59 -0.13 -7.92 0.77
CA PRO A 59 -1.00 -6.81 1.08
C PRO A 59 -1.77 -7.01 2.38
N PHE A 60 -2.19 -5.89 2.96
CA PHE A 60 -3.14 -5.82 4.06
C PHE A 60 -4.27 -4.89 3.68
N TYR A 61 -5.49 -5.18 4.15
CA TYR A 61 -6.63 -4.33 3.85
C TYR A 61 -6.56 -3.00 4.61
N TRP A 62 -7.10 -1.97 3.96
CA TRP A 62 -7.38 -0.71 4.59
C TRP A 62 -8.64 -0.83 5.48
N GLY A 63 -8.72 -0.04 6.54
CA GLY A 63 -9.90 0.05 7.40
C GLY A 63 -10.64 1.36 7.16
N THR A 64 -11.96 1.34 7.27
CA THR A 64 -12.81 2.52 7.05
C THR A 64 -12.85 3.48 8.23
N LYS A 65 -12.29 3.12 9.37
CA LYS A 65 -12.29 3.98 10.57
C LYS A 65 -11.01 4.77 10.71
N THR A 66 -11.15 6.07 10.75
CA THR A 66 -10.19 7.00 11.34
C THR A 66 -10.20 6.82 12.85
N SER A 67 -9.68 5.72 13.36
CA SER A 67 -9.53 5.53 14.80
C SER A 67 -8.12 5.94 15.21
N THR A 68 -8.05 6.82 16.20
CA THR A 68 -6.81 7.17 16.92
C THR A 68 -6.45 6.10 17.95
N SER A 69 -7.26 5.07 18.09
CA SER A 69 -7.04 3.94 19.00
C SER A 69 -6.46 2.76 18.24
N ALA A 70 -5.48 2.12 18.83
CA ALA A 70 -4.88 0.88 18.37
C ALA A 70 -5.88 -0.28 18.44
N THR A 71 -6.92 -0.22 17.61
CA THR A 71 -7.89 -1.31 17.52
C THR A 71 -7.32 -2.44 16.67
N PRO A 72 -7.50 -3.67 17.13
CA PRO A 72 -7.04 -4.85 16.41
C PRO A 72 -7.70 -5.00 15.05
N PHE A 73 -7.19 -5.91 14.24
CA PHE A 73 -7.74 -6.30 12.93
C PHE A 73 -9.22 -6.75 12.93
N ASP A 74 -9.88 -6.78 14.08
CA ASP A 74 -11.32 -7.08 14.19
C ASP A 74 -12.20 -6.14 13.36
N GLU A 75 -11.72 -4.95 13.04
CA GLU A 75 -12.39 -3.99 12.15
C GLU A 75 -12.37 -4.39 10.69
N VAL A 76 -11.63 -5.42 10.32
CA VAL A 76 -11.70 -6.03 8.97
C VAL A 76 -13.13 -6.48 8.64
N LYS A 77 -13.95 -6.73 9.65
CA LYS A 77 -15.37 -7.07 9.44
C LYS A 77 -16.15 -6.01 8.68
N GLU A 78 -15.77 -4.75 8.78
CA GLU A 78 -16.45 -3.68 8.04
C GLU A 78 -16.12 -3.69 6.54
N LEU A 79 -14.98 -4.25 6.14
CA LEU A 79 -14.60 -4.42 4.74
C LEU A 79 -15.46 -5.46 4.01
N THR A 80 -16.10 -6.36 4.72
CA THR A 80 -17.01 -7.34 4.14
C THR A 80 -18.22 -6.69 3.48
N VAL A 81 -18.56 -5.47 3.91
CA VAL A 81 -19.63 -4.66 3.30
C VAL A 81 -19.22 -4.14 1.92
N VAL A 82 -17.92 -3.82 1.76
CA VAL A 82 -17.38 -3.31 0.49
C VAL A 82 -17.07 -4.44 -0.49
N ASN A 83 -16.56 -5.55 0.00
CA ASN A 83 -16.31 -6.75 -0.81
C ASN A 83 -16.53 -8.03 0.02
N PRO A 84 -17.64 -8.76 -0.20
CA PRO A 84 -17.96 -9.97 0.54
C PRO A 84 -16.90 -11.08 0.45
N ALA A 85 -16.06 -11.08 -0.60
CA ALA A 85 -14.96 -12.03 -0.74
C ALA A 85 -13.92 -11.90 0.39
N TYR A 86 -13.85 -10.75 1.05
CA TYR A 86 -12.95 -10.52 2.17
C TYR A 86 -13.41 -11.18 3.47
N ALA A 87 -14.68 -11.56 3.57
CA ALA A 87 -15.22 -12.23 4.76
C ALA A 87 -14.52 -13.57 5.08
N ALA A 88 -13.95 -14.21 4.07
CA ALA A 88 -13.22 -15.47 4.22
C ALA A 88 -11.76 -15.29 4.65
N LEU A 89 -11.26 -14.05 4.70
CA LEU A 89 -9.87 -13.77 4.99
C LEU A 89 -9.70 -13.32 6.44
N THR A 90 -8.79 -13.96 7.14
CA THR A 90 -8.47 -13.63 8.54
C THR A 90 -7.01 -13.21 8.63
N TRP A 91 -6.77 -12.04 9.19
CA TRP A 91 -5.42 -11.58 9.51
C TRP A 91 -5.13 -11.74 10.97
N SER A 92 -3.88 -12.05 11.28
CA SER A 92 -3.36 -12.08 12.63
C SER A 92 -2.33 -10.97 12.84
N LEU A 93 -2.17 -10.58 14.10
CA LEU A 93 -1.13 -9.67 14.56
C LEU A 93 -0.10 -10.43 15.38
N ALA A 94 1.17 -10.32 15.03
CA ALA A 94 2.25 -10.88 15.81
C ALA A 94 3.21 -9.77 16.28
N LYS A 95 3.39 -9.67 17.59
CA LYS A 95 4.29 -8.68 18.21
C LYS A 95 5.73 -9.21 18.29
N THR A 96 6.28 -9.50 17.12
CA THR A 96 7.65 -10.02 17.01
C THR A 96 8.27 -9.61 15.68
N ALA A 97 9.59 -9.56 15.64
CA ALA A 97 10.33 -9.40 14.39
C ALA A 97 10.64 -10.76 13.79
N VAL A 98 10.60 -10.84 12.47
CA VAL A 98 10.84 -12.08 11.71
C VAL A 98 11.77 -11.84 10.51
N THR A 99 12.20 -12.92 9.86
CA THR A 99 12.91 -12.84 8.59
C THR A 99 11.92 -12.67 7.43
N PRO A 100 12.38 -12.21 6.25
CA PRO A 100 11.53 -12.13 5.05
C PRO A 100 10.90 -13.47 4.67
N GLU A 101 11.64 -14.58 4.83
CA GLU A 101 11.17 -15.93 4.53
C GLU A 101 10.04 -16.36 5.48
N ALA A 102 10.22 -16.08 6.78
CA ALA A 102 9.18 -16.37 7.77
C ALA A 102 7.91 -15.54 7.52
N ALA A 103 8.06 -14.28 7.10
CA ALA A 103 6.92 -13.46 6.72
C ALA A 103 6.24 -13.98 5.45
N ALA A 104 6.99 -14.44 4.44
CA ALA A 104 6.44 -15.02 3.22
C ALA A 104 5.68 -16.32 3.47
N ALA A 105 6.10 -17.09 4.47
CA ALA A 105 5.38 -18.30 4.93
C ALA A 105 4.09 -17.96 5.69
N ASN A 106 3.92 -16.73 6.13
CA ASN A 106 2.76 -16.26 6.90
C ASN A 106 2.18 -14.96 6.29
N PRO A 107 1.66 -15.02 5.06
CA PRO A 107 1.25 -13.82 4.32
C PRO A 107 0.11 -13.05 4.99
N MET A 108 -0.71 -13.73 5.80
CA MET A 108 -1.86 -13.14 6.51
C MET A 108 -1.50 -12.64 7.91
N THR A 109 -0.22 -12.59 8.28
CA THR A 109 0.22 -12.10 9.58
C THR A 109 0.89 -10.74 9.44
N PHE A 110 0.34 -9.74 10.13
CA PHE A 110 0.98 -8.44 10.29
C PHE A 110 1.98 -8.53 11.45
N TYR A 111 3.22 -8.21 11.17
CA TYR A 111 4.28 -8.27 12.18
C TYR A 111 4.57 -6.87 12.71
N ASN A 112 4.56 -6.73 14.02
CA ASN A 112 4.91 -5.49 14.69
C ASN A 112 5.85 -5.79 15.85
N ASN A 113 7.10 -5.40 15.71
CA ASN A 113 8.05 -5.50 16.80
C ASN A 113 7.91 -4.27 17.70
N THR A 114 7.16 -4.40 18.78
CA THR A 114 7.01 -3.34 19.80
C THR A 114 8.20 -3.28 20.77
N VAL A 115 9.17 -4.19 20.64
CA VAL A 115 10.37 -4.23 21.48
C VAL A 115 11.48 -3.43 20.82
N GLY A 116 11.62 -2.18 21.22
CA GLY A 116 12.67 -1.28 20.71
C GLY A 116 12.10 0.01 20.10
N THR A 117 12.97 0.89 19.65
CA THR A 117 12.66 2.24 19.17
C THR A 117 12.13 2.30 17.74
N GLY A 118 11.64 1.23 17.17
CA GLY A 118 11.13 1.24 15.81
C GLY A 118 10.20 0.07 15.54
N SER A 119 9.03 0.36 15.00
CA SER A 119 8.01 -0.61 14.57
C SER A 119 8.47 -1.45 13.36
N ASN A 120 9.73 -1.88 13.36
CA ASN A 120 10.29 -2.66 12.26
C ASN A 120 9.93 -4.13 12.43
N TRP A 121 9.23 -4.68 11.47
CA TRP A 121 8.89 -6.10 11.44
C TRP A 121 10.07 -7.03 11.15
N LEU A 122 11.17 -6.49 10.62
CA LEU A 122 12.36 -7.24 10.26
C LEU A 122 13.24 -7.50 11.48
N ALA A 123 13.63 -8.74 11.68
CA ALA A 123 14.61 -9.14 12.69
C ALA A 123 16.01 -8.54 12.40
N LYS A 124 16.32 -8.35 11.13
CA LYS A 124 17.52 -7.64 10.66
C LYS A 124 17.11 -6.65 9.57
N PRO A 125 17.25 -5.33 9.79
CA PRO A 125 16.95 -4.34 8.78
C PRO A 125 17.69 -4.60 7.47
N SER A 126 17.02 -4.46 6.35
CA SER A 126 17.60 -4.64 5.02
C SER A 126 17.00 -3.64 4.03
N ALA A 127 17.81 -2.71 3.56
CA ALA A 127 17.41 -1.75 2.52
C ALA A 127 17.18 -2.38 1.14
N LYS A 128 17.42 -3.69 1.00
CA LYS A 128 17.38 -4.38 -0.30
C LYS A 128 16.02 -5.00 -0.65
N LEU A 129 15.04 -4.96 0.24
CA LEU A 129 13.73 -5.60 0.00
C LEU A 129 12.90 -4.80 -1.00
N TRP A 130 12.88 -3.48 -0.87
CA TRP A 130 12.37 -2.53 -1.86
C TRP A 130 13.53 -1.61 -2.22
N GLY A 131 14.25 -1.93 -3.26
CA GLY A 131 15.47 -1.23 -3.63
C GLY A 131 15.34 -0.48 -4.95
N GLU A 132 16.49 0.00 -5.42
CA GLU A 132 16.61 0.66 -6.71
C GLU A 132 16.12 -0.24 -7.85
N ALA A 133 16.50 -1.51 -7.83
CA ALA A 133 15.97 -2.52 -8.75
C ALA A 133 14.76 -3.23 -8.11
N LYS A 134 13.79 -3.58 -8.95
CA LYS A 134 12.64 -4.39 -8.53
C LYS A 134 13.10 -5.75 -8.00
N THR A 135 12.63 -6.11 -6.81
CA THR A 135 12.90 -7.39 -6.16
C THR A 135 11.68 -8.29 -6.13
N LEU A 136 11.83 -9.53 -5.68
CA LEU A 136 10.71 -10.45 -5.44
C LEU A 136 9.78 -9.99 -4.30
N ASN A 137 10.27 -9.12 -3.41
CA ASN A 137 9.49 -8.55 -2.31
C ASN A 137 8.73 -7.28 -2.71
N ASP A 138 8.99 -6.74 -3.90
CA ASP A 138 8.28 -5.57 -4.39
C ASP A 138 6.88 -5.97 -4.89
N PRO A 139 5.79 -5.42 -4.31
CA PRO A 139 4.43 -5.82 -4.61
C PRO A 139 3.88 -5.26 -5.92
N CYS A 140 4.56 -4.31 -6.53
CA CYS A 140 4.08 -3.68 -7.76
C CYS A 140 4.03 -4.68 -8.94
N PRO A 141 3.14 -4.49 -9.90
CA PRO A 141 3.08 -5.33 -11.09
C PRO A 141 4.34 -5.20 -11.95
N PRO A 142 4.55 -6.10 -12.92
CA PRO A 142 5.65 -6.00 -13.86
C PRO A 142 5.71 -4.63 -14.54
N GLY A 143 6.90 -4.07 -14.66
CA GLY A 143 7.13 -2.73 -15.21
C GLY A 143 7.06 -1.59 -14.19
N TYR A 144 6.61 -1.86 -12.98
CA TYR A 144 6.55 -0.91 -11.88
C TYR A 144 7.33 -1.41 -10.67
N LYS A 145 7.76 -0.49 -9.83
CA LYS A 145 8.36 -0.76 -8.52
C LYS A 145 7.79 0.20 -7.49
N VAL A 146 7.96 -0.11 -6.22
CA VAL A 146 7.69 0.85 -5.14
C VAL A 146 8.63 2.04 -5.33
N PRO A 147 8.12 3.28 -5.39
CA PRO A 147 8.93 4.46 -5.60
C PRO A 147 9.84 4.72 -4.39
N ASP A 148 11.01 5.27 -4.64
CA ASP A 148 11.87 5.86 -3.63
C ASP A 148 11.35 7.24 -3.19
N ILE A 149 11.98 7.82 -2.18
CA ILE A 149 11.56 9.12 -1.64
C ILE A 149 11.75 10.24 -2.66
N ASP A 150 12.81 10.17 -3.46
CA ASP A 150 13.13 11.21 -4.45
C ASP A 150 12.04 11.31 -5.53
N ALA A 151 11.42 10.18 -5.89
CA ALA A 151 10.28 10.16 -6.80
C ALA A 151 9.09 10.97 -6.25
N TRP A 152 8.87 10.92 -4.94
CA TRP A 152 7.81 11.67 -4.26
C TRP A 152 8.18 13.13 -4.00
N GLU A 153 9.43 13.43 -3.73
CA GLU A 153 9.88 14.81 -3.47
C GLU A 153 9.59 15.72 -4.66
N ASN A 154 9.85 15.23 -5.85
CA ASN A 154 9.57 15.98 -7.06
C ASN A 154 8.07 16.12 -7.38
N LEU A 155 7.24 15.20 -6.92
CA LEU A 155 5.79 15.37 -6.93
C LEU A 155 5.32 16.30 -5.81
N SER A 156 6.04 16.34 -4.71
CA SER A 156 5.67 17.09 -3.53
C SER A 156 6.00 18.57 -3.61
N SER A 157 6.95 18.98 -4.42
CA SER A 157 7.20 20.41 -4.67
C SER A 157 6.04 21.06 -5.45
N GLY A 158 5.22 20.26 -6.16
CA GLY A 158 3.92 20.66 -6.68
C GLY A 158 2.76 20.46 -5.70
N ARG A 159 3.03 19.94 -4.49
CA ARG A 159 1.99 19.62 -3.49
C ARG A 159 1.30 20.84 -2.93
N ASP A 160 2.02 21.91 -2.81
CA ASP A 160 1.51 22.96 -1.97
C ASP A 160 0.65 23.95 -2.73
N TYR A 161 0.89 24.16 -4.01
CA TYR A 161 0.17 25.21 -4.69
C TYR A 161 0.27 25.08 -6.22
N ILE A 162 -0.75 24.56 -6.84
CA ILE A 162 -1.08 25.00 -8.20
C ILE A 162 -1.85 26.32 -8.02
N ASP A 163 -1.23 27.46 -8.31
CA ASP A 163 -1.81 28.79 -8.19
C ASP A 163 -2.37 29.14 -6.79
N GLY A 164 -1.69 28.71 -5.72
CA GLY A 164 -2.09 29.04 -4.35
C GLY A 164 -3.20 28.16 -3.77
N VAL A 165 -3.62 27.12 -4.48
CA VAL A 165 -4.64 26.18 -4.01
C VAL A 165 -3.96 24.87 -3.66
N SER A 166 -4.23 24.36 -2.45
CA SER A 166 -3.78 23.04 -2.04
C SER A 166 -4.36 22.00 -3.00
N ALA A 167 -3.50 21.14 -3.53
CA ALA A 167 -3.95 19.98 -4.31
C ALA A 167 -4.68 18.93 -3.45
N TRP A 168 -4.66 19.10 -2.13
CA TRP A 168 -5.34 18.24 -1.19
C TRP A 168 -6.85 18.53 -1.15
N ASP A 169 -7.63 17.54 -1.52
CA ASP A 169 -9.07 17.57 -1.40
C ASP A 169 -9.48 17.15 0.03
N VAL A 170 -9.93 18.12 0.82
CA VAL A 170 -10.33 17.91 2.22
C VAL A 170 -11.66 17.18 2.36
N GLU A 171 -12.48 17.16 1.34
CA GLU A 171 -13.80 16.50 1.35
C GLU A 171 -13.66 15.02 1.03
N ASN A 172 -12.78 14.69 0.07
CA ASN A 172 -12.57 13.32 -0.41
C ASN A 172 -11.28 12.68 0.14
N TYR A 173 -10.50 13.43 0.89
CA TYR A 173 -9.25 12.96 1.53
C TYR A 173 -8.24 12.37 0.55
N GLY A 174 -7.80 13.17 -0.41
CA GLY A 174 -6.83 12.72 -1.38
C GLY A 174 -6.25 13.85 -2.22
N VAL A 175 -5.49 13.49 -3.23
CA VAL A 175 -4.82 14.45 -4.12
C VAL A 175 -5.13 14.12 -5.57
N THR A 176 -5.55 15.13 -6.31
CA THR A 176 -5.66 15.06 -7.77
C THR A 176 -4.42 15.66 -8.41
N TYR A 177 -3.75 14.89 -9.24
CA TYR A 177 -2.67 15.39 -10.08
C TYR A 177 -3.12 15.46 -11.54
N THR A 178 -2.86 16.58 -12.18
CA THR A 178 -3.12 16.77 -13.61
C THR A 178 -1.82 17.13 -14.32
N TYR A 179 -1.49 16.38 -15.35
CA TYR A 179 -0.31 16.67 -16.17
C TYR A 179 -0.55 16.25 -17.62
N ASN A 180 -0.22 17.11 -18.56
CA ASN A 180 -0.41 16.88 -20.01
C ASN A 180 -1.83 16.41 -20.38
N GLY A 181 -2.87 16.97 -19.75
CA GLY A 181 -4.26 16.65 -20.02
C GLY A 181 -4.73 15.31 -19.45
N ARG A 182 -3.91 14.63 -18.66
CA ARG A 182 -4.28 13.44 -17.90
C ARG A 182 -4.42 13.79 -16.44
N THR A 183 -5.39 13.14 -15.79
CA THR A 183 -5.66 13.33 -14.37
C THR A 183 -5.62 11.99 -13.66
N ALA A 184 -4.97 11.94 -12.51
CA ALA A 184 -4.98 10.80 -11.59
C ALA A 184 -5.39 11.25 -10.19
N TRP A 185 -6.13 10.41 -9.50
CA TRP A 185 -6.55 10.60 -8.13
C TRP A 185 -5.85 9.61 -7.21
N TYR A 186 -5.23 10.13 -6.16
CA TYR A 186 -4.57 9.33 -5.13
C TYR A 186 -5.19 9.62 -3.77
N PRO A 187 -6.04 8.73 -3.25
CA PRO A 187 -6.61 8.89 -1.92
C PRO A 187 -5.53 8.78 -0.85
N GLY A 188 -5.61 9.64 0.14
CA GLY A 188 -4.79 9.58 1.35
C GLY A 188 -5.41 8.61 2.34
N GLN A 189 -5.28 7.34 2.08
CA GLN A 189 -5.90 6.28 2.89
C GLN A 189 -5.25 6.07 4.26
N GLY A 190 -4.32 6.96 4.63
CA GLY A 190 -3.65 6.93 5.91
C GLY A 190 -2.57 5.85 6.02
N TYR A 191 -2.21 5.53 7.24
CA TYR A 191 -1.23 4.52 7.58
C TYR A 191 -1.63 3.80 8.87
N ARG A 192 -1.06 2.64 9.11
CA ARG A 192 -1.31 1.85 10.31
C ARG A 192 -0.06 1.82 11.18
N MET A 193 -0.20 2.29 12.42
CA MET A 193 0.79 2.14 13.49
C MET A 193 0.20 1.32 14.64
N TYR A 194 1.03 0.58 15.32
CA TYR A 194 0.69 -0.18 16.54
C TYR A 194 1.71 0.08 17.62
#